data_ba397126f897f49a409e2a0ae8c99fe8
#
_entry.id   ba397126f897f49a409e2a0ae8c99fe8
#
_cell.length_a   1.000
_cell.length_b   1.000
_cell.length_c   1.000
_cell.angle_alpha   90.00
_cell.angle_beta   90.00
_cell.angle_gamma   90.00
#
_symmetry.space_group_name_H-M   'P 1'
#
loop_
_entity.id
_entity.type
_entity.pdbx_description
1 polymer ?
#
loop_
_entity_poly.entity_id
_entity_poly.type
_entity_poly.pdbx_seq_one_letter_code
_entity_poly.pdbx_strand_id
1 'polypeptide(L)'
;MIRFFTILIFFNSLSFGESDFDKVGTTAAQFLKMGVGARAIGMGGSFVALADDGSAMYWNPAGMVSQKGFNTSFMHNDWVLDISHDFIGISLPTGKSGMLGFSLTTLSMDEKEVTTVENPDGNGLTYSVLDMAFGISYAHQLSDRMSFGQTVKLIRLSAFNEIASTAAIDIGMLLKTDYQDRKSVV
;
A
#
# COMPACT_ATOMS: atom_id res chain seq x y z
N MET A 1 8.86 -31.38 -7.76
CA MET A 1 10.01 -30.59 -7.27
C MET A 1 10.70 -29.73 -8.34
N ILE A 2 10.81 -30.17 -9.59
CA ILE A 2 11.56 -29.48 -10.67
C ILE A 2 10.85 -28.21 -11.18
N ARG A 3 9.52 -28.12 -11.12
CA ARG A 3 8.74 -26.96 -11.59
C ARG A 3 8.84 -25.71 -10.70
N PHE A 4 9.17 -25.86 -9.42
CA PHE A 4 9.38 -24.74 -8.51
C PHE A 4 10.74 -24.05 -8.70
N PHE A 5 11.75 -24.79 -9.14
CA PHE A 5 13.09 -24.25 -9.36
C PHE A 5 13.19 -23.38 -10.62
N THR A 6 12.35 -23.63 -11.61
CA THR A 6 12.35 -22.86 -12.88
C THR A 6 11.77 -21.47 -12.72
N ILE A 7 10.84 -21.27 -11.77
CA ILE A 7 10.26 -19.94 -11.47
C ILE A 7 11.25 -19.04 -10.74
N LEU A 8 12.14 -19.63 -9.92
CA LEU A 8 13.13 -18.85 -9.17
C LEU A 8 14.26 -18.29 -10.06
N ILE A 9 14.56 -18.96 -11.18
CA ILE A 9 15.63 -18.54 -12.11
C ILE A 9 15.15 -17.37 -13.01
N PHE A 10 13.87 -17.27 -13.30
CA PHE A 10 13.35 -16.18 -14.12
C PHE A 10 13.30 -14.81 -13.40
N PHE A 11 13.42 -14.81 -12.07
CA PHE A 11 13.38 -13.58 -11.28
C PHE A 11 14.71 -12.79 -11.28
N ASN A 12 15.81 -13.41 -11.72
CA ASN A 12 17.14 -12.78 -11.72
C ASN A 12 17.47 -11.96 -12.98
N SER A 13 16.58 -11.87 -13.97
CA SER A 13 16.84 -11.15 -15.23
C SER A 13 16.16 -9.78 -15.34
N LEU A 14 15.50 -9.31 -14.29
CA LEU A 14 15.03 -7.92 -14.20
C LEU A 14 16.17 -7.03 -13.72
N SER A 15 17.18 -6.84 -14.56
CA SER A 15 18.15 -5.75 -14.41
C SER A 15 17.42 -4.44 -14.69
N PHE A 16 17.00 -3.76 -13.63
CA PHE A 16 16.60 -2.36 -13.74
C PHE A 16 17.85 -1.54 -14.09
N GLY A 17 17.81 -0.87 -15.23
CA GLY A 17 18.87 0.03 -15.64
C GLY A 17 19.16 1.06 -14.55
N GLU A 18 20.43 1.23 -14.19
CA GLU A 18 20.86 2.33 -13.34
C GLU A 18 20.53 3.63 -14.05
N SER A 19 19.53 4.34 -13.57
CA SER A 19 19.40 5.76 -13.81
C SER A 19 20.34 6.46 -12.84
N ASP A 20 21.31 7.18 -13.39
CA ASP A 20 22.28 7.99 -12.65
C ASP A 20 21.55 9.20 -12.03
N PHE A 21 20.77 8.94 -10.99
CA PHE A 21 20.14 9.96 -10.17
C PHE A 21 20.96 10.11 -8.90
N ASP A 22 21.48 11.29 -8.65
CA ASP A 22 22.02 11.68 -7.36
C ASP A 22 21.00 11.43 -6.27
N LYS A 23 21.20 10.36 -5.50
CA LYS A 23 20.34 9.93 -4.40
C LYS A 23 20.51 10.86 -3.19
N VAL A 24 20.23 12.14 -3.34
CA VAL A 24 20.27 13.08 -2.23
C VAL A 24 18.91 13.10 -1.53
N GLY A 25 18.80 12.29 -0.48
CA GLY A 25 17.78 12.47 0.56
C GLY A 25 16.36 11.99 0.27
N THR A 26 16.10 11.28 -0.83
CA THR A 26 14.75 10.86 -1.18
C THR A 26 14.57 9.35 -1.09
N THR A 27 14.01 8.89 0.02
CA THR A 27 13.44 7.53 0.07
C THR A 27 12.20 7.52 -0.82
N ALA A 28 12.14 6.63 -1.80
CA ALA A 28 11.00 6.53 -2.70
C ALA A 28 9.70 6.19 -1.95
N ALA A 29 8.57 6.74 -2.42
CA ALA A 29 7.21 6.38 -1.99
C ALA A 29 6.95 6.51 -0.48
N GLN A 30 7.38 7.62 0.14
CA GLN A 30 7.16 7.89 1.58
C GLN A 30 5.68 7.90 1.96
N PHE A 31 4.78 8.27 1.05
CA PHE A 31 3.33 8.28 1.28
C PHE A 31 2.78 6.89 1.64
N LEU A 32 3.44 5.81 1.23
CA LEU A 32 3.06 4.44 1.60
C LEU A 32 3.39 4.09 3.07
N LYS A 33 3.99 4.99 3.83
CA LYS A 33 4.16 4.85 5.29
C LYS A 33 3.02 5.49 6.07
N MET A 34 2.17 6.26 5.41
CA MET A 34 0.98 6.85 6.04
C MET A 34 -0.06 5.77 6.21
N GLY A 35 -0.43 5.49 7.45
CA GLY A 35 -1.36 4.40 7.78
C GLY A 35 -2.74 4.59 7.16
N VAL A 36 -3.38 3.48 6.82
CA VAL A 36 -4.73 3.41 6.25
C VAL A 36 -5.71 2.86 7.28
N GLY A 37 -6.87 3.50 7.38
CA GLY A 37 -7.98 3.08 8.24
C GLY A 37 -7.89 3.65 9.66
N ALA A 38 -8.99 4.29 10.10
CA ALA A 38 -9.07 4.92 11.41
C ALA A 38 -8.84 3.94 12.58
N ARG A 39 -9.30 2.68 12.43
CA ARG A 39 -9.08 1.62 13.42
C ARG A 39 -7.61 1.30 13.59
N ALA A 40 -6.87 1.15 12.51
CA ALA A 40 -5.43 0.86 12.53
C ALA A 40 -4.63 2.04 13.09
N ILE A 41 -4.95 3.25 12.67
CA ILE A 41 -4.30 4.48 13.15
C ILE A 41 -4.58 4.67 14.65
N GLY A 42 -5.82 4.44 15.12
CA GLY A 42 -6.20 4.51 16.53
C GLY A 42 -5.46 3.50 17.42
N MET A 43 -4.95 2.41 16.84
CA MET A 43 -4.10 1.42 17.52
C MET A 43 -2.59 1.71 17.35
N GLY A 44 -2.22 2.93 16.92
CA GLY A 44 -0.84 3.30 16.69
C GLY A 44 -0.15 2.50 15.58
N GLY A 45 -0.91 1.99 14.58
CA GLY A 45 -0.38 1.18 13.50
C GLY A 45 -0.11 -0.30 13.85
N SER A 46 -0.42 -0.74 15.07
CA SER A 46 -0.26 -2.13 15.49
C SER A 46 -1.40 -3.01 14.96
N PHE A 47 -1.54 -3.09 13.64
CA PHE A 47 -2.70 -3.69 12.98
C PHE A 47 -2.38 -4.93 12.13
N VAL A 48 -1.12 -5.18 11.80
CA VAL A 48 -0.68 -6.25 10.89
C VAL A 48 -1.25 -7.63 11.25
N ALA A 49 -1.34 -7.94 12.55
CA ALA A 49 -1.88 -9.20 13.05
C ALA A 49 -3.42 -9.21 13.17
N LEU A 50 -4.06 -8.03 13.13
CA LEU A 50 -5.51 -7.84 13.29
C LEU A 50 -6.19 -7.40 11.99
N ALA A 51 -5.46 -7.38 10.88
CA ALA A 51 -5.95 -6.91 9.58
C ALA A 51 -7.03 -7.84 9.03
N ASP A 52 -8.28 -7.63 9.42
CA ASP A 52 -9.46 -8.45 9.10
C ASP A 52 -10.55 -7.68 8.34
N ASP A 53 -10.28 -6.42 8.01
CA ASP A 53 -11.20 -5.52 7.30
C ASP A 53 -10.68 -5.12 5.90
N GLY A 54 -11.35 -4.20 5.22
CA GLY A 54 -11.00 -3.75 3.87
C GLY A 54 -9.63 -3.10 3.74
N SER A 55 -9.00 -2.68 4.86
CA SER A 55 -7.63 -2.17 4.86
C SER A 55 -6.55 -3.27 4.93
N ALA A 56 -6.96 -4.54 5.02
CA ALA A 56 -6.03 -5.67 5.07
C ALA A 56 -5.07 -5.72 3.86
N MET A 57 -5.54 -5.31 2.67
CA MET A 57 -4.70 -5.22 1.47
C MET A 57 -3.49 -4.30 1.64
N TYR A 58 -3.61 -3.31 2.51
CA TYR A 58 -2.54 -2.39 2.86
C TYR A 58 -1.63 -2.95 3.97
N TRP A 59 -2.22 -3.47 5.07
CA TRP A 59 -1.50 -3.84 6.27
C TRP A 59 -0.91 -5.26 6.22
N ASN A 60 -1.73 -6.23 5.82
CA ASN A 60 -1.34 -7.63 5.71
C ASN A 60 -2.32 -8.35 4.77
N PRO A 61 -1.95 -8.62 3.53
CA PRO A 61 -2.86 -9.24 2.57
C PRO A 61 -3.37 -10.62 3.01
N ALA A 62 -2.63 -11.35 3.87
CA ALA A 62 -3.08 -12.61 4.42
C ALA A 62 -4.36 -12.49 5.26
N GLY A 63 -4.62 -11.30 5.82
CA GLY A 63 -5.82 -11.02 6.61
C GLY A 63 -7.10 -10.93 5.80
N MET A 64 -7.01 -10.74 4.48
CA MET A 64 -8.18 -10.65 3.60
C MET A 64 -9.08 -11.90 3.68
N VAL A 65 -8.51 -13.08 3.92
CA VAL A 65 -9.31 -14.33 4.04
C VAL A 65 -10.27 -14.32 5.24
N SER A 66 -10.07 -13.43 6.20
CA SER A 66 -10.98 -13.26 7.34
C SER A 66 -12.27 -12.52 6.96
N GLN A 67 -12.28 -11.86 5.82
CA GLN A 67 -13.45 -11.14 5.30
C GLN A 67 -14.46 -12.12 4.72
N LYS A 68 -15.73 -11.79 4.87
CA LYS A 68 -16.83 -12.60 4.33
C LYS A 68 -17.47 -11.89 3.15
N GLY A 69 -17.45 -12.55 1.98
CA GLY A 69 -18.10 -12.03 0.78
C GLY A 69 -17.35 -10.86 0.14
N PHE A 70 -18.10 -10.06 -0.61
CA PHE A 70 -17.63 -8.84 -1.23
C PHE A 70 -17.45 -7.72 -0.18
N ASN A 71 -16.32 -7.07 -0.17
CA ASN A 71 -16.05 -5.94 0.73
C ASN A 71 -15.48 -4.76 -0.05
N THR A 72 -15.86 -3.57 0.39
CA THR A 72 -15.28 -2.31 -0.06
C THR A 72 -14.82 -1.51 1.15
N SER A 73 -13.74 -0.80 1.01
CA SER A 73 -13.23 0.13 2.01
C SER A 73 -12.86 1.44 1.33
N PHE A 74 -13.23 2.52 1.94
CA PHE A 74 -12.87 3.86 1.51
C PHE A 74 -12.37 4.64 2.73
N MET A 75 -11.29 5.36 2.54
CA MET A 75 -10.76 6.29 3.52
C MET A 75 -10.37 7.58 2.80
N HIS A 76 -10.74 8.69 3.37
CA HIS A 76 -10.30 10.03 3.03
C HIS A 76 -9.72 10.67 4.28
N ASN A 77 -8.56 11.27 4.15
CA ASN A 77 -7.88 11.92 5.26
C ASN A 77 -7.24 13.23 4.78
N ASP A 78 -7.78 14.33 5.29
CA ASP A 78 -7.19 15.65 5.10
C ASP A 78 -5.97 15.79 6.00
N TRP A 79 -4.86 16.13 5.42
CA TRP A 79 -3.59 16.35 6.09
C TRP A 79 -3.25 17.84 6.12
N VAL A 80 -2.14 18.19 6.73
CA VAL A 80 -1.67 19.57 6.75
C VAL A 80 -1.33 20.07 5.33
N LEU A 81 -1.42 21.36 5.09
CA LEU A 81 -1.07 22.03 3.82
C LEU A 81 -1.94 21.61 2.62
N ASP A 82 -3.21 21.33 2.86
CA ASP A 82 -4.17 20.87 1.82
C ASP A 82 -3.70 19.61 1.08
N ILE A 83 -2.99 18.74 1.79
CA ILE A 83 -2.63 17.41 1.31
C ILE A 83 -3.76 16.46 1.68
N SER A 84 -4.24 15.70 0.70
CA SER A 84 -5.23 14.65 0.91
C SER A 84 -4.59 13.27 0.73
N HIS A 85 -4.92 12.34 1.63
CA HIS A 85 -4.49 10.95 1.55
C HIS A 85 -5.73 10.06 1.48
N ASP A 86 -5.90 9.40 0.34
CA ASP A 86 -7.05 8.57 0.05
C ASP A 86 -6.67 7.10 -0.11
N PHE A 87 -7.57 6.23 0.30
CA PHE A 87 -7.47 4.80 0.07
C PHE A 87 -8.82 4.24 -0.37
N ILE A 88 -8.78 3.43 -1.43
CA ILE A 88 -9.92 2.64 -1.88
C ILE A 88 -9.45 1.19 -1.97
N GLY A 89 -10.23 0.29 -1.37
CA GLY A 89 -9.98 -1.14 -1.42
C GLY A 89 -11.25 -1.90 -1.78
N ILE A 90 -11.12 -2.88 -2.65
CA ILE A 90 -12.20 -3.80 -3.06
C ILE A 90 -11.68 -5.21 -2.93
N SER A 91 -12.40 -6.09 -2.24
CA SER A 91 -12.05 -7.51 -2.15
C SER A 91 -13.20 -8.41 -2.52
N LEU A 92 -12.88 -9.48 -3.23
CA LEU A 92 -13.80 -10.43 -3.83
C LEU A 92 -13.40 -11.86 -3.44
N PRO A 93 -14.34 -12.71 -3.00
CA PRO A 93 -14.03 -14.10 -2.74
C PRO A 93 -13.74 -14.85 -4.04
N THR A 94 -12.67 -15.65 -4.05
CA THR A 94 -12.29 -16.53 -5.15
C THR A 94 -12.36 -17.99 -4.67
N GLY A 95 -13.52 -18.63 -4.90
CA GLY A 95 -13.77 -19.98 -4.43
C GLY A 95 -13.99 -20.08 -2.91
N LYS A 96 -13.60 -21.23 -2.31
CA LYS A 96 -13.91 -21.50 -0.90
C LYS A 96 -12.93 -20.90 0.10
N SER A 97 -11.71 -20.62 -0.32
CA SER A 97 -10.61 -20.29 0.61
C SER A 97 -9.72 -19.15 0.11
N GLY A 98 -10.05 -18.52 -1.01
CA GLY A 98 -9.28 -17.44 -1.62
C GLY A 98 -9.99 -16.11 -1.63
N MET A 99 -9.22 -15.02 -1.63
CA MET A 99 -9.68 -13.64 -1.80
C MET A 99 -8.79 -12.92 -2.81
N LEU A 100 -9.42 -12.22 -3.74
CA LEU A 100 -8.74 -11.30 -4.66
C LEU A 100 -9.05 -9.88 -4.21
N GLY A 101 -8.05 -9.01 -4.21
CA GLY A 101 -8.19 -7.62 -3.80
C GLY A 101 -7.59 -6.65 -4.81
N PHE A 102 -8.20 -5.48 -4.90
CA PHE A 102 -7.71 -4.34 -5.64
C PHE A 102 -7.67 -3.14 -4.71
N SER A 103 -6.57 -2.41 -4.72
CA SER A 103 -6.42 -1.23 -3.89
C SER A 103 -5.82 -0.08 -4.68
N LEU A 104 -6.23 1.12 -4.32
CA LEU A 104 -5.66 2.37 -4.79
C LEU A 104 -5.39 3.24 -3.58
N THR A 105 -4.15 3.67 -3.45
CA THR A 105 -3.73 4.67 -2.45
C THR A 105 -3.24 5.89 -3.19
N THR A 106 -3.72 7.06 -2.81
CA THR A 106 -3.29 8.33 -3.41
C THR A 106 -2.87 9.32 -2.34
N LEU A 107 -1.86 10.11 -2.63
CA LEU A 107 -1.51 11.32 -1.92
C LEU A 107 -1.54 12.46 -2.93
N SER A 108 -2.38 13.44 -2.71
CA SER A 108 -2.54 14.59 -3.60
C SER A 108 -2.39 15.88 -2.83
N MET A 109 -1.84 16.87 -3.49
CA MET A 109 -1.79 18.26 -3.01
C MET A 109 -2.34 19.15 -4.12
N ASP A 110 -3.23 20.07 -3.75
CA ASP A 110 -3.78 21.05 -4.66
C ASP A 110 -2.69 21.95 -5.26
N GLU A 111 -2.98 22.51 -6.42
CA GLU A 111 -2.07 23.45 -7.07
C GLU A 111 -1.73 24.63 -6.16
N LYS A 112 -0.43 24.86 -5.98
CA LYS A 112 0.12 26.01 -5.25
C LYS A 112 0.95 26.87 -6.18
N GLU A 113 0.84 28.18 -6.02
CA GLU A 113 1.69 29.11 -6.76
C GLU A 113 3.14 29.06 -6.28
N VAL A 114 4.05 29.13 -7.24
CA VAL A 114 5.48 29.23 -6.95
C VAL A 114 5.79 30.67 -6.55
N THR A 115 6.13 30.89 -5.30
CA THR A 115 6.59 32.18 -4.77
C THR A 115 8.10 32.22 -4.66
N THR A 116 8.69 33.37 -4.95
CA THR A 116 10.14 33.61 -4.80
C THR A 116 10.36 34.87 -3.96
N VAL A 117 11.60 35.06 -3.52
CA VAL A 117 11.97 36.28 -2.78
C VAL A 117 11.71 37.54 -3.62
N GLU A 118 11.82 37.42 -4.95
CA GLU A 118 11.61 38.52 -5.89
C GLU A 118 10.14 38.73 -6.24
N ASN A 119 9.35 37.63 -6.20
CA ASN A 119 7.92 37.65 -6.49
C ASN A 119 7.15 36.91 -5.37
N PRO A 120 6.93 37.57 -4.21
CA PRO A 120 6.25 36.99 -3.06
C PRO A 120 4.76 36.71 -3.30
N ASP A 121 4.15 37.37 -4.27
CA ASP A 121 2.74 37.22 -4.65
C ASP A 121 2.54 36.14 -5.73
N GLY A 122 3.61 35.44 -6.09
CA GLY A 122 3.60 34.40 -7.14
C GLY A 122 4.17 34.87 -8.48
N ASN A 123 4.64 33.97 -9.29
CA ASN A 123 5.19 34.23 -10.63
C ASN A 123 4.32 33.66 -11.76
N GLY A 124 3.09 33.21 -11.44
CA GLY A 124 2.15 32.60 -12.37
C GLY A 124 2.48 31.13 -12.71
N LEU A 125 3.52 30.55 -12.12
CA LEU A 125 3.79 29.11 -12.19
C LEU A 125 3.11 28.42 -11.00
N THR A 126 2.51 27.27 -11.25
CA THR A 126 1.91 26.42 -10.21
C THR A 126 2.64 25.10 -10.14
N TYR A 127 2.58 24.46 -8.99
CA TYR A 127 3.04 23.09 -8.79
C TYR A 127 1.99 22.28 -8.02
N SER A 128 1.91 21.00 -8.34
CA SER A 128 1.08 20.04 -7.64
C SER A 128 1.87 18.74 -7.40
N VAL A 129 1.42 17.96 -6.46
CA VAL A 129 1.97 16.63 -6.16
C VAL A 129 0.85 15.62 -6.25
N LEU A 130 1.09 14.52 -6.95
CA LEU A 130 0.17 13.40 -7.04
C LEU A 130 0.96 12.09 -7.03
N ASP A 131 0.93 11.42 -5.89
CA ASP A 131 1.51 10.10 -5.72
C ASP A 131 0.40 9.08 -5.70
N MET A 132 0.58 7.98 -6.43
CA MET A 132 -0.41 6.91 -6.55
C MET A 132 0.26 5.54 -6.40
N ALA A 133 -0.44 4.62 -5.72
CA ALA A 133 -0.08 3.22 -5.69
C ALA A 133 -1.32 2.36 -5.99
N PHE A 134 -1.27 1.63 -7.08
CA PHE A 134 -2.27 0.62 -7.43
C PHE A 134 -1.78 -0.76 -7.02
N GLY A 135 -2.57 -1.49 -6.23
CA GLY A 135 -2.25 -2.81 -5.72
C GLY A 135 -3.23 -3.87 -6.19
N ILE A 136 -2.68 -5.04 -6.57
CA ILE A 136 -3.45 -6.27 -6.78
C ILE A 136 -2.99 -7.27 -5.73
N SER A 137 -3.93 -7.74 -4.92
CA SER A 137 -3.70 -8.63 -3.79
C SER A 137 -4.38 -9.98 -4.01
N TYR A 138 -3.71 -11.04 -3.62
CA TYR A 138 -4.31 -12.36 -3.54
C TYR A 138 -3.99 -12.98 -2.18
N ALA A 139 -5.02 -13.49 -1.51
CA ALA A 139 -4.87 -14.20 -0.26
C ALA A 139 -5.52 -15.58 -0.34
N HIS A 140 -4.92 -16.55 0.33
CA HIS A 140 -5.42 -17.91 0.40
C HIS A 140 -5.26 -18.49 1.79
N GLN A 141 -6.29 -19.17 2.26
CA GLN A 141 -6.27 -19.92 3.50
C GLN A 141 -5.59 -21.28 3.27
N LEU A 142 -4.42 -21.48 3.87
CA LEU A 142 -3.65 -22.72 3.73
C LEU A 142 -4.14 -23.82 4.68
N SER A 143 -4.61 -23.43 5.88
CA SER A 143 -5.23 -24.31 6.86
C SER A 143 -6.22 -23.51 7.71
N ASP A 144 -6.96 -24.19 8.59
CA ASP A 144 -7.93 -23.53 9.49
C ASP A 144 -7.29 -22.40 10.32
N ARG A 145 -5.98 -22.43 10.51
CA ARG A 145 -5.23 -21.49 11.36
C ARG A 145 -4.22 -20.62 10.61
N MET A 146 -3.92 -20.96 9.38
CA MET A 146 -2.85 -20.28 8.63
C MET A 146 -3.35 -19.74 7.31
N SER A 147 -3.07 -18.49 7.04
CA SER A 147 -3.31 -17.85 5.74
C SER A 147 -2.05 -17.18 5.22
N PHE A 148 -1.98 -17.10 3.90
CA PHE A 148 -0.91 -16.45 3.16
C PHE A 148 -1.52 -15.43 2.20
N GLY A 149 -0.85 -14.33 2.01
CA GLY A 149 -1.26 -13.29 1.07
C GLY A 149 -0.09 -12.60 0.43
N GLN A 150 -0.33 -12.10 -0.76
CA GLN A 150 0.65 -11.32 -1.52
C GLN A 150 -0.03 -10.17 -2.23
N THR A 151 0.69 -9.06 -2.39
CA THR A 151 0.25 -7.89 -3.13
C THR A 151 1.36 -7.47 -4.08
N VAL A 152 1.00 -7.20 -5.33
CA VAL A 152 1.89 -6.51 -6.28
C VAL A 152 1.38 -5.08 -6.38
N LYS A 153 2.28 -4.11 -6.20
CA LYS A 153 1.98 -2.69 -6.28
C LYS A 153 2.71 -2.04 -7.44
N LEU A 154 2.00 -1.22 -8.19
CA LEU A 154 2.56 -0.28 -9.16
C LEU A 154 2.45 1.12 -8.56
N ILE A 155 3.58 1.78 -8.42
CA ILE A 155 3.71 3.06 -7.73
C ILE A 155 4.13 4.09 -8.75
N ARG A 156 3.43 5.22 -8.77
CA ARG A 156 3.76 6.39 -9.58
C ARG A 156 3.83 7.60 -8.68
N LEU A 157 4.95 8.29 -8.76
CA LEU A 157 5.22 9.53 -8.06
C LEU A 157 5.25 10.65 -9.11
N SER A 158 4.53 11.72 -8.85
CA SER A 158 4.50 12.88 -9.74
C SER A 158 4.61 14.15 -8.92
N ALA A 159 5.70 14.87 -9.10
CA ALA A 159 5.93 16.13 -8.42
C ALA A 159 6.43 17.15 -9.43
N PHE A 160 5.70 18.27 -9.55
CA PHE A 160 6.00 19.32 -10.51
C PHE A 160 6.06 18.75 -11.95
N ASN A 161 7.22 18.74 -12.59
CA ASN A 161 7.43 18.23 -13.96
C ASN A 161 8.09 16.85 -14.00
N GLU A 162 8.35 16.24 -12.84
CA GLU A 162 9.05 14.97 -12.73
C GLU A 162 8.09 13.82 -12.43
N ILE A 163 8.28 12.71 -13.13
CA ILE A 163 7.48 11.49 -12.95
C ILE A 163 8.43 10.32 -12.73
N ALA A 164 8.24 9.61 -11.62
CA ALA A 164 8.91 8.36 -11.34
C ALA A 164 7.90 7.22 -11.22
N SER A 165 8.25 6.04 -11.69
CA SER A 165 7.41 4.84 -11.55
C SER A 165 8.24 3.67 -11.07
N THR A 166 7.69 2.89 -10.14
CA THR A 166 8.33 1.70 -9.60
C THR A 166 7.29 0.63 -9.27
N ALA A 167 7.76 -0.58 -9.00
CA ALA A 167 6.91 -1.68 -8.55
C ALA A 167 7.42 -2.20 -7.20
N ALA A 168 6.49 -2.70 -6.38
CA ALA A 168 6.80 -3.33 -5.10
C ALA A 168 5.97 -4.61 -4.93
N ILE A 169 6.45 -5.50 -4.07
CA ILE A 169 5.77 -6.73 -3.71
C ILE A 169 5.72 -6.82 -2.19
N ASP A 170 4.51 -7.05 -1.66
CA ASP A 170 4.30 -7.34 -0.25
C ASP A 170 3.94 -8.81 -0.09
N ILE A 171 4.46 -9.42 0.95
CA ILE A 171 4.14 -10.81 1.32
C ILE A 171 3.71 -10.79 2.79
N GLY A 172 2.58 -11.43 3.06
CA GLY A 172 2.03 -11.53 4.39
C GLY A 172 1.67 -12.96 4.78
N MET A 173 1.77 -13.24 6.05
CA MET A 173 1.29 -14.47 6.67
C MET A 173 0.50 -14.12 7.93
N LEU A 174 -0.56 -14.87 8.19
CA LEU A 174 -1.33 -14.75 9.43
C LEU A 174 -1.52 -16.14 10.02
N LEU A 175 -1.12 -16.29 11.28
CA LEU A 175 -1.31 -17.51 12.05
C LEU A 175 -2.27 -17.22 13.21
N LYS A 176 -3.41 -17.92 13.24
CA LYS A 176 -4.36 -17.90 14.36
C LYS A 176 -3.99 -19.00 15.35
N THR A 177 -3.68 -18.62 16.57
CA THR A 177 -3.36 -19.57 17.65
C THR A 177 -4.54 -19.66 18.60
N ASP A 178 -4.86 -20.86 19.09
CA ASP A 178 -5.88 -21.08 20.13
C ASP A 178 -5.27 -20.93 21.54
N TYR A 179 -4.11 -20.31 21.65
CA TYR A 179 -3.57 -20.00 22.96
C TYR A 179 -4.60 -19.11 23.64
N GLN A 180 -5.08 -19.54 24.84
CA GLN A 180 -6.02 -18.74 25.65
C GLN A 180 -5.40 -17.37 25.84
N ASP A 181 -5.82 -16.49 24.96
CA ASP A 181 -5.27 -15.18 24.86
C ASP A 181 -5.69 -14.39 26.08
N ARG A 182 -4.81 -14.33 27.04
CA ARG A 182 -4.75 -13.13 27.85
C ARG A 182 -4.37 -12.04 26.85
N LYS A 183 -5.36 -11.28 26.41
CA LYS A 183 -5.16 -10.08 25.63
C LYS A 183 -4.10 -9.23 26.34
N SER A 184 -2.85 -9.52 26.10
CA SER A 184 -1.76 -8.64 26.46
C SER A 184 -1.80 -7.54 25.43
N VAL A 185 -2.49 -6.46 25.76
CA VAL A 185 -2.26 -5.18 25.14
C VAL A 185 -0.84 -4.80 25.54
N VAL A 186 0.08 -5.01 24.66
CA VAL A 186 1.43 -4.48 24.76
C VAL A 186 1.50 -3.24 23.91
#